data_c572a19e4d0dca95da42b7856c31b6e7
#
_entry.id   c572a19e4d0dca95da42b7856c31b6e7
#
_cell.length_a   1.000
_cell.length_b   1.000
_cell.length_c   1.000
_cell.angle_alpha   90.00
_cell.angle_beta   90.00
_cell.angle_gamma   90.00
#
_symmetry.space_group_name_H-M   'P 1'
#
loop_
_entity.id
_entity.type
_entity.pdbx_description
1 polymer ?
#
loop_
_entity_poly.entity_id
_entity_poly.type
_entity_poly.pdbx_seq_one_letter_code
_entity_poly.pdbx_strand_id
1 'polypeptide(L)'
;MKQLLFVTHNAHKSEEVKSIVANNFEIINLSDINFFEEIPETGNTFKENALQKAKYLHDKLGCNCFADDTGLEVEALNGEPGVYSARYAGEPSNSQRNIEKLLKNLNGKENRKAQFTTVIAVILNNETHFFEGAISGQIIDCQRGEGGFGYDSIFIPDGYDKTFAELPAEVKNSISHRAVAMQKFKDFINTITE
;
A
#
# COMPACT_ATOMS: atom_id res chain seq x y z
N MET A 1 16.21 -2.16 19.64
CA MET A 1 15.53 -2.22 18.33
C MET A 1 15.45 -0.80 17.79
N LYS A 2 15.76 -0.56 16.51
CA LYS A 2 15.63 0.79 15.95
C LYS A 2 14.15 1.12 15.77
N GLN A 3 13.73 2.30 16.23
CA GLN A 3 12.36 2.78 16.06
C GLN A 3 12.23 3.51 14.72
N LEU A 4 11.14 3.24 14.00
CA LEU A 4 10.87 3.88 12.73
C LEU A 4 9.39 4.28 12.66
N LEU A 5 9.14 5.56 12.39
CA LEU A 5 7.80 6.10 12.33
C LEU A 5 7.17 5.82 10.96
N PHE A 6 6.05 5.11 10.95
CA PHE A 6 5.25 4.87 9.74
C PHE A 6 4.15 5.93 9.61
N VAL A 7 4.25 6.72 8.54
CA VAL A 7 3.37 7.85 8.27
C VAL A 7 2.11 7.38 7.55
N THR A 8 1.19 6.81 8.31
CA THR A 8 -0.11 6.36 7.80
C THR A 8 -1.19 6.41 8.88
N HIS A 9 -2.41 6.80 8.50
CA HIS A 9 -3.62 6.65 9.30
C HIS A 9 -4.38 5.34 9.02
N ASN A 10 -3.90 4.54 8.05
CA ASN A 10 -4.53 3.27 7.67
C ASN A 10 -4.05 2.13 8.58
N ALA A 11 -4.94 1.68 9.49
CA ALA A 11 -4.65 0.62 10.44
C ALA A 11 -4.26 -0.70 9.75
N HIS A 12 -4.93 -1.07 8.65
CA HIS A 12 -4.62 -2.31 7.90
C HIS A 12 -3.21 -2.29 7.32
N LYS A 13 -2.77 -1.15 6.77
CA LYS A 13 -1.38 -1.00 6.32
C LYS A 13 -0.38 -1.16 7.47
N SER A 14 -0.69 -0.58 8.63
CA SER A 14 0.16 -0.70 9.83
C SER A 14 0.28 -2.14 10.30
N GLU A 15 -0.82 -2.89 10.32
CA GLU A 15 -0.84 -4.31 10.69
C GLU A 15 -0.01 -5.17 9.73
N GLU A 16 -0.18 -4.97 8.41
CA GLU A 16 0.61 -5.67 7.40
C GLU A 16 2.11 -5.37 7.55
N VAL A 17 2.49 -4.09 7.67
CA VAL A 17 3.90 -3.71 7.84
C VAL A 17 4.49 -4.29 9.12
N LYS A 18 3.80 -4.22 10.26
CA LYS A 18 4.25 -4.82 11.52
C LYS A 18 4.48 -6.33 11.38
N SER A 19 3.59 -7.02 10.69
CA SER A 19 3.72 -8.46 10.42
C SER A 19 4.93 -8.79 9.54
N ILE A 20 5.19 -7.98 8.51
CA ILE A 20 6.30 -8.20 7.56
C ILE A 20 7.67 -7.91 8.21
N VAL A 21 7.77 -6.87 9.07
CA VAL A 21 9.05 -6.44 9.66
C VAL A 21 9.31 -7.04 11.04
N ALA A 22 8.44 -7.90 11.54
CA ALA A 22 8.55 -8.52 12.86
C ALA A 22 10.01 -8.93 13.16
N ASN A 23 10.54 -8.48 14.31
CA ASN A 23 11.90 -8.73 14.80
C ASN A 23 13.04 -7.82 14.26
N ASN A 24 12.82 -6.96 13.27
CA ASN A 24 13.88 -6.07 12.76
C ASN A 24 13.75 -4.64 13.30
N PHE A 25 12.54 -4.11 13.35
CA PHE A 25 12.24 -2.73 13.75
C PHE A 25 11.02 -2.68 14.67
N GLU A 26 11.03 -1.69 15.54
CA GLU A 26 9.83 -1.24 16.24
C GLU A 26 9.13 -0.18 15.38
N ILE A 27 7.96 -0.52 14.84
CA ILE A 27 7.15 0.40 14.05
C ILE A 27 6.28 1.24 14.97
N ILE A 28 6.54 2.54 14.96
CA ILE A 28 5.73 3.55 15.63
C ILE A 28 4.68 4.05 14.64
N ASN A 29 3.42 4.08 15.02
CA ASN A 29 2.33 4.63 14.19
C ASN A 29 2.06 6.10 14.56
N LEU A 30 1.35 6.80 13.71
CA LEU A 30 0.90 8.18 13.98
C LEU A 30 0.04 8.29 15.25
N SER A 31 -0.80 7.27 15.53
CA SER A 31 -1.59 7.18 16.76
C SER A 31 -0.73 7.08 18.02
N ASP A 32 0.40 6.41 17.95
CA ASP A 32 1.29 6.20 19.10
C ASP A 32 1.96 7.52 19.55
N ILE A 33 2.04 8.48 18.62
CA ILE A 33 2.54 9.85 18.89
C ILE A 33 1.43 10.90 18.96
N ASN A 34 0.17 10.49 19.03
CA ASN A 34 -1.01 11.38 19.06
C ASN A 34 -1.08 12.35 17.87
N PHE A 35 -0.63 11.90 16.69
CA PHE A 35 -0.70 12.68 15.47
C PHE A 35 -1.95 12.31 14.67
N PHE A 36 -2.93 13.22 14.61
CA PHE A 36 -4.25 12.99 13.96
C PHE A 36 -4.52 13.98 12.82
N GLU A 37 -3.56 14.84 12.50
CA GLU A 37 -3.71 15.78 11.40
C GLU A 37 -3.79 15.05 10.06
N GLU A 38 -4.61 15.57 9.16
CA GLU A 38 -4.69 15.09 7.79
C GLU A 38 -3.38 15.41 7.04
N ILE A 39 -2.82 14.41 6.40
CA ILE A 39 -1.59 14.55 5.62
C ILE A 39 -1.97 14.63 4.14
N PRO A 40 -1.57 15.70 3.43
CA PRO A 40 -1.93 15.88 2.03
C PRO A 40 -1.40 14.76 1.12
N GLU A 41 -2.23 14.35 0.14
CA GLU A 41 -1.88 13.45 -0.95
C GLU A 41 -2.35 14.07 -2.27
N THR A 42 -1.55 14.97 -2.83
CA THR A 42 -1.88 15.75 -4.04
C THR A 42 -1.02 15.40 -5.24
N GLY A 43 -0.14 14.43 -5.10
CA GLY A 43 0.74 13.95 -6.17
C GLY A 43 -0.02 13.15 -7.24
N ASN A 44 0.55 13.08 -8.43
CA ASN A 44 0.01 12.34 -9.56
C ASN A 44 0.57 10.92 -9.66
N THR A 45 1.54 10.57 -8.82
CA THR A 45 2.18 9.25 -8.76
C THR A 45 2.25 8.74 -7.32
N PHE A 46 2.32 7.41 -7.15
CA PHE A 46 2.53 6.80 -5.83
C PHE A 46 3.82 7.32 -5.17
N LYS A 47 4.87 7.54 -5.98
CA LYS A 47 6.15 8.05 -5.50
C LYS A 47 6.03 9.47 -4.94
N GLU A 48 5.30 10.35 -5.63
CA GLU A 48 5.05 11.72 -5.17
C GLU A 48 4.24 11.74 -3.87
N ASN A 49 3.16 10.96 -3.79
CA ASN A 49 2.33 10.89 -2.58
C ASN A 49 3.08 10.29 -1.40
N ALA A 50 3.83 9.20 -1.60
CA ALA A 50 4.65 8.61 -0.54
C ALA A 50 5.68 9.62 -0.02
N LEU A 51 6.39 10.30 -0.92
CA LEU A 51 7.36 11.34 -0.55
C LEU A 51 6.70 12.51 0.18
N GLN A 52 5.57 13.00 -0.32
CA GLN A 52 4.84 14.11 0.28
C GLN A 52 4.47 13.80 1.74
N LYS A 53 3.97 12.60 1.99
CA LYS A 53 3.63 12.16 3.37
C LYS A 53 4.85 12.06 4.26
N ALA A 54 5.91 11.37 3.82
CA ALA A 54 7.14 11.22 4.60
C ALA A 54 7.77 12.58 4.90
N LYS A 55 7.85 13.46 3.88
CA LYS A 55 8.43 14.79 4.02
C LYS A 55 7.62 15.68 4.94
N TYR A 56 6.29 15.67 4.84
CA TYR A 56 5.40 16.44 5.70
C TYR A 56 5.69 16.19 7.19
N LEU A 57 5.84 14.92 7.55
CA LEU A 57 6.09 14.56 8.95
C LEU A 57 7.54 14.80 9.36
N HIS A 58 8.50 14.50 8.47
CA HIS A 58 9.91 14.78 8.71
C HIS A 58 10.17 16.27 8.96
N ASP A 59 9.64 17.14 8.10
CA ASP A 59 9.80 18.60 8.23
C ASP A 59 9.17 19.13 9.53
N LYS A 60 8.10 18.49 10.00
CA LYS A 60 7.37 18.90 11.22
C LYS A 60 8.00 18.41 12.51
N LEU A 61 8.55 17.19 12.53
CA LEU A 61 9.04 16.53 13.76
C LEU A 61 10.56 16.31 13.78
N GLY A 62 11.26 16.51 12.67
CA GLY A 62 12.70 16.28 12.56
C GLY A 62 13.13 14.82 12.75
N CYS A 63 12.21 13.86 12.53
CA CYS A 63 12.47 12.45 12.80
C CYS A 63 12.65 11.62 11.52
N ASN A 64 13.36 10.50 11.66
CA ASN A 64 13.42 9.47 10.64
C ASN A 64 12.05 8.81 10.50
N CYS A 65 11.54 8.70 9.28
CA CYS A 65 10.21 8.18 9.03
C CYS A 65 10.11 7.55 7.65
N PHE A 66 9.03 6.83 7.42
CA PHE A 66 8.67 6.35 6.09
C PHE A 66 7.16 6.43 5.86
N ALA A 67 6.79 6.57 4.62
CA ALA A 67 5.39 6.52 4.18
C ALA A 67 5.27 5.59 2.97
N ASP A 68 4.10 5.01 2.76
CA ASP A 68 3.77 4.30 1.54
C ASP A 68 2.62 4.98 0.80
N ASP A 69 2.64 4.90 -0.52
CA ASP A 69 1.42 5.05 -1.30
C ASP A 69 1.20 3.80 -2.14
N THR A 70 -0.06 3.42 -2.28
CA THR A 70 -0.46 2.13 -2.83
C THR A 70 -1.72 2.28 -3.64
N GLY A 71 -1.76 1.62 -4.78
CA GLY A 71 -2.98 1.55 -5.58
C GLY A 71 -3.06 0.30 -6.44
N LEU A 72 -4.27 0.11 -6.95
CA LEU A 72 -4.59 -0.86 -7.98
C LEU A 72 -4.57 -0.17 -9.34
N GLU A 73 -3.90 -0.76 -10.30
CA GLU A 73 -3.83 -0.30 -11.68
C GLU A 73 -4.44 -1.37 -12.58
N VAL A 74 -5.47 -1.01 -13.36
CA VAL A 74 -6.17 -1.95 -14.24
C VAL A 74 -5.91 -1.58 -15.70
N GLU A 75 -5.35 -2.51 -16.46
CA GLU A 75 -4.90 -2.28 -17.84
C GLU A 75 -6.03 -1.80 -18.75
N ALA A 76 -7.20 -2.45 -18.68
CA ALA A 76 -8.37 -2.09 -19.49
C ALA A 76 -8.99 -0.73 -19.13
N LEU A 77 -8.56 -0.10 -18.03
CA LEU A 77 -8.98 1.21 -17.56
C LEU A 77 -7.83 2.23 -17.62
N ASN A 78 -6.80 1.98 -18.44
CA ASN A 78 -5.63 2.85 -18.62
C ASN A 78 -4.93 3.19 -17.30
N GLY A 79 -4.85 2.22 -16.37
CA GLY A 79 -4.22 2.36 -15.07
C GLY A 79 -5.13 2.88 -13.94
N GLU A 80 -6.40 3.20 -14.24
CA GLU A 80 -7.33 3.51 -13.15
C GLU A 80 -7.61 2.27 -12.28
N PRO A 81 -7.87 2.46 -10.97
CA PRO A 81 -7.96 3.71 -10.21
C PRO A 81 -6.61 4.38 -9.85
N GLY A 82 -5.46 3.70 -9.91
CA GLY A 82 -4.14 4.26 -9.64
C GLY A 82 -4.06 4.97 -8.28
N VAL A 83 -3.53 6.20 -8.24
CA VAL A 83 -3.42 7.02 -7.02
C VAL A 83 -4.77 7.36 -6.35
N TYR A 84 -5.87 7.17 -7.08
CA TYR A 84 -7.22 7.37 -6.54
C TYR A 84 -7.84 6.12 -5.93
N SER A 85 -7.08 5.02 -5.77
CA SER A 85 -7.60 3.72 -5.32
C SER A 85 -8.44 3.80 -4.05
N ALA A 86 -8.01 4.55 -3.05
CA ALA A 86 -8.75 4.68 -1.79
C ALA A 86 -10.04 5.49 -1.92
N ARG A 87 -10.11 6.41 -2.88
CA ARG A 87 -11.23 7.35 -3.08
C ARG A 87 -11.83 7.29 -4.49
N TYR A 88 -11.73 6.16 -5.16
CA TYR A 88 -12.15 5.99 -6.55
C TYR A 88 -13.63 6.31 -6.77
N ALA A 89 -14.49 5.97 -5.82
CA ALA A 89 -15.92 6.32 -5.86
C ALA A 89 -16.25 7.67 -5.19
N GLY A 90 -15.23 8.45 -4.80
CA GLY A 90 -15.37 9.74 -4.11
C GLY A 90 -15.18 9.67 -2.60
N GLU A 91 -15.35 10.80 -1.95
CA GLU A 91 -15.24 10.93 -0.49
C GLU A 91 -16.63 10.79 0.20
N PRO A 92 -16.71 10.32 1.44
CA PRO A 92 -15.63 9.67 2.18
C PRO A 92 -15.24 8.32 1.55
N SER A 93 -13.98 7.90 1.76
CA SER A 93 -13.48 6.63 1.25
C SER A 93 -14.36 5.45 1.68
N ASN A 94 -14.72 4.58 0.73
CA ASN A 94 -15.54 3.41 0.97
C ASN A 94 -15.15 2.28 0.01
N SER A 95 -14.57 1.21 0.55
CA SER A 95 -14.06 0.08 -0.25
C SER A 95 -15.16 -0.58 -1.08
N GLN A 96 -16.36 -0.75 -0.53
CA GLN A 96 -17.47 -1.38 -1.25
C GLN A 96 -17.90 -0.53 -2.47
N ARG A 97 -18.07 0.77 -2.31
CA ARG A 97 -18.39 1.69 -3.43
C ARG A 97 -17.27 1.73 -4.48
N ASN A 98 -16.00 1.68 -4.03
CA ASN A 98 -14.86 1.64 -4.94
C ASN A 98 -14.86 0.36 -5.79
N ILE A 99 -15.11 -0.81 -5.19
CA ILE A 99 -15.24 -2.09 -5.88
C ILE A 99 -16.40 -2.05 -6.88
N GLU A 100 -17.57 -1.60 -6.47
CA GLU A 100 -18.75 -1.50 -7.34
C GLU A 100 -18.49 -0.62 -8.56
N LYS A 101 -17.85 0.53 -8.35
CA LYS A 101 -17.46 1.42 -9.46
C LYS A 101 -16.47 0.76 -10.40
N LEU A 102 -15.45 0.06 -9.85
CA LEU A 102 -14.46 -0.64 -10.65
C LEU A 102 -15.09 -1.72 -11.51
N LEU A 103 -15.90 -2.60 -10.92
CA LEU A 103 -16.58 -3.67 -11.63
C LEU A 103 -17.54 -3.14 -12.69
N LYS A 104 -18.26 -2.04 -12.39
CA LYS A 104 -19.11 -1.35 -13.36
C LYS A 104 -18.30 -0.86 -14.57
N ASN A 105 -17.13 -0.25 -14.34
CA ASN A 105 -16.27 0.25 -15.42
C ASN A 105 -15.61 -0.87 -16.23
N LEU A 106 -15.49 -2.06 -15.64
CA LEU A 106 -14.99 -3.27 -16.29
C LEU A 106 -16.08 -4.09 -17.01
N ASN A 107 -17.34 -3.71 -16.89
CA ASN A 107 -18.43 -4.44 -17.54
C ASN A 107 -18.24 -4.46 -19.06
N GLY A 108 -18.33 -5.65 -19.67
CA GLY A 108 -18.11 -5.85 -21.10
C GLY A 108 -16.65 -5.80 -21.57
N LYS A 109 -15.69 -5.65 -20.68
CA LYS A 109 -14.27 -5.71 -21.01
C LYS A 109 -13.71 -7.12 -20.74
N GLU A 110 -13.06 -7.71 -21.73
CA GLU A 110 -12.43 -9.04 -21.62
C GLU A 110 -11.09 -8.99 -20.88
N ASN A 111 -10.33 -7.91 -21.09
CA ASN A 111 -9.05 -7.74 -20.41
C ASN A 111 -9.28 -7.37 -18.93
N ARG A 112 -8.87 -8.26 -18.05
CA ARG A 112 -9.01 -8.15 -16.60
C ARG A 112 -7.67 -7.98 -15.88
N LYS A 113 -6.57 -7.83 -16.64
CA LYS A 113 -5.24 -7.69 -16.08
C LYS A 113 -5.15 -6.46 -15.19
N ALA A 114 -4.58 -6.65 -14.04
CA ALA A 114 -4.38 -5.61 -13.03
C ALA A 114 -3.08 -5.84 -12.28
N GLN A 115 -2.62 -4.79 -11.63
CA GLN A 115 -1.43 -4.82 -10.78
C GLN A 115 -1.69 -3.99 -9.52
N PHE A 116 -1.32 -4.51 -8.38
CA PHE A 116 -1.11 -3.67 -7.20
C PHE A 116 0.32 -3.17 -7.17
N THR A 117 0.48 -1.88 -6.92
CA THR A 117 1.78 -1.22 -6.75
C THR A 117 1.84 -0.51 -5.41
N THR A 118 2.95 -0.65 -4.70
CA THR A 118 3.30 0.14 -3.51
C THR A 118 4.63 0.83 -3.74
N VAL A 119 4.71 2.11 -3.44
CA VAL A 119 5.96 2.84 -3.31
C VAL A 119 6.13 3.29 -1.87
N ILE A 120 7.28 2.96 -1.29
CA ILE A 120 7.70 3.41 0.04
C ILE A 120 8.71 4.53 -0.15
N ALA A 121 8.48 5.68 0.47
CA ALA A 121 9.46 6.76 0.62
C ALA A 121 9.98 6.75 2.06
N VAL A 122 11.28 6.67 2.23
CA VAL A 122 11.96 6.64 3.54
C VAL A 122 12.84 7.86 3.65
N ILE A 123 12.77 8.58 4.75
CA ILE A 123 13.69 9.66 5.09
C ILE A 123 14.51 9.23 6.31
N LEU A 124 15.81 9.03 6.08
CA LEU A 124 16.78 8.65 7.10
C LEU A 124 17.94 9.65 7.08
N ASN A 125 18.23 10.30 8.22
CA ASN A 125 19.32 11.26 8.34
C ASN A 125 19.30 12.35 7.25
N ASN A 126 18.13 12.85 6.89
CA ASN A 126 17.84 13.80 5.81
C ASN A 126 18.09 13.28 4.38
N GLU A 127 18.37 11.99 4.19
CA GLU A 127 18.45 11.36 2.88
C GLU A 127 17.14 10.65 2.55
N THR A 128 16.71 10.74 1.28
CA THR A 128 15.47 10.13 0.82
C THR A 128 15.76 8.91 -0.04
N HIS A 129 15.13 7.79 0.29
CA HIS A 129 15.22 6.53 -0.45
C HIS A 129 13.83 6.05 -0.85
N PHE A 130 13.75 5.29 -1.96
CA PHE A 130 12.48 4.76 -2.47
C PHE A 130 12.59 3.26 -2.70
N PHE A 131 11.51 2.55 -2.34
CA PHE A 131 11.39 1.11 -2.54
C PHE A 131 10.03 0.82 -3.15
N GLU A 132 10.02 0.17 -4.30
CA GLU A 132 8.80 -0.17 -5.01
C GLU A 132 8.60 -1.68 -5.02
N GLY A 133 7.36 -2.10 -4.81
CA GLY A 133 6.92 -3.45 -4.97
C GLY A 133 5.62 -3.51 -5.75
N ALA A 134 5.50 -4.50 -6.61
CA ALA A 134 4.31 -4.73 -7.41
C ALA A 134 3.97 -6.22 -7.46
N ILE A 135 2.69 -6.51 -7.66
CA ILE A 135 2.20 -7.86 -7.94
C ILE A 135 1.13 -7.79 -9.01
N SER A 136 1.34 -8.55 -10.08
CA SER A 136 0.38 -8.69 -11.18
C SER A 136 -0.69 -9.72 -10.84
N GLY A 137 -1.82 -9.62 -11.51
CA GLY A 137 -2.96 -10.51 -11.35
C GLY A 137 -4.13 -10.09 -12.22
N GLN A 138 -5.32 -10.50 -11.82
CA GLN A 138 -6.54 -10.20 -12.55
C GLN A 138 -7.72 -9.86 -11.65
N ILE A 139 -8.63 -9.05 -12.15
CA ILE A 139 -9.89 -8.69 -11.48
C ILE A 139 -10.98 -9.70 -11.88
N ILE A 140 -11.64 -10.27 -10.88
CA ILE A 140 -12.83 -11.13 -11.07
C ILE A 140 -14.14 -10.35 -10.99
N ASP A 141 -15.24 -10.94 -11.47
CA ASP A 141 -16.53 -10.26 -11.59
C ASP A 141 -17.31 -10.13 -10.27
N CYS A 142 -16.97 -10.92 -9.28
CA CYS A 142 -17.66 -10.93 -7.98
C CYS A 142 -16.65 -11.05 -6.83
N GLN A 143 -17.00 -10.51 -5.69
CA GLN A 143 -16.19 -10.59 -4.50
C GLN A 143 -16.13 -12.01 -3.95
N ARG A 144 -14.93 -12.46 -3.52
CA ARG A 144 -14.69 -13.73 -2.85
C ARG A 144 -13.74 -13.51 -1.66
N GLY A 145 -14.02 -14.18 -0.54
CA GLY A 145 -13.28 -14.08 0.69
C GLY A 145 -13.69 -12.87 1.56
N GLU A 146 -13.31 -12.94 2.83
CA GLU A 146 -13.67 -11.93 3.85
C GLU A 146 -12.42 -11.24 4.45
N GLY A 147 -11.22 -11.72 4.09
CA GLY A 147 -9.96 -11.17 4.59
C GLY A 147 -9.51 -9.93 3.85
N GLY A 148 -8.44 -9.31 4.35
CA GLY A 148 -7.80 -8.17 3.71
C GLY A 148 -8.63 -6.88 3.75
N PHE A 149 -8.41 -6.01 2.76
CA PHE A 149 -9.08 -4.71 2.63
C PHE A 149 -9.03 -4.19 1.18
N GLY A 150 -9.74 -3.10 0.92
CA GLY A 150 -9.74 -2.46 -0.40
C GLY A 150 -10.28 -3.39 -1.49
N TYR A 151 -9.49 -3.66 -2.50
CA TYR A 151 -9.86 -4.50 -3.65
C TYR A 151 -9.44 -5.97 -3.51
N ASP A 152 -8.98 -6.41 -2.34
CA ASP A 152 -8.47 -7.77 -2.11
C ASP A 152 -9.47 -8.87 -2.47
N SER A 153 -10.77 -8.61 -2.26
CA SER A 153 -11.84 -9.59 -2.54
C SER A 153 -12.14 -9.80 -4.02
N ILE A 154 -11.59 -8.97 -4.90
CA ILE A 154 -11.77 -9.08 -6.36
C ILE A 154 -10.47 -9.25 -7.13
N PHE A 155 -9.32 -9.34 -6.46
CA PHE A 155 -8.01 -9.47 -7.09
C PHE A 155 -7.42 -10.87 -6.84
N ILE A 156 -7.15 -11.60 -7.93
CA ILE A 156 -6.44 -12.87 -7.90
C ILE A 156 -5.00 -12.61 -8.37
N PRO A 157 -3.98 -12.81 -7.52
CA PRO A 157 -2.59 -12.65 -7.92
C PRO A 157 -2.16 -13.77 -8.89
N ASP A 158 -1.23 -13.46 -9.78
CA ASP A 158 -0.68 -14.44 -10.72
C ASP A 158 -0.08 -15.65 -9.97
N GLY A 159 -0.37 -16.85 -10.50
CA GLY A 159 0.07 -18.11 -9.89
C GLY A 159 -0.87 -18.65 -8.80
N TYR A 160 -1.98 -17.98 -8.52
CA TYR A 160 -2.99 -18.40 -7.55
C TYR A 160 -4.37 -18.54 -8.20
N ASP A 161 -5.26 -19.27 -7.55
CA ASP A 161 -6.69 -19.45 -7.91
C ASP A 161 -7.64 -18.77 -6.91
N LYS A 162 -7.07 -18.18 -5.85
CA LYS A 162 -7.75 -17.49 -4.75
C LYS A 162 -7.47 -16.00 -4.79
N THR A 163 -8.47 -15.21 -4.37
CA THR A 163 -8.28 -13.77 -4.18
C THR A 163 -7.37 -13.50 -2.96
N PHE A 164 -6.82 -12.30 -2.89
CA PHE A 164 -6.11 -11.88 -1.69
C PHE A 164 -6.96 -12.00 -0.41
N ALA A 165 -8.27 -11.82 -0.51
CA ALA A 165 -9.19 -11.96 0.62
C ALA A 165 -9.46 -13.43 1.01
N GLU A 166 -9.22 -14.39 0.13
CA GLU A 166 -9.33 -15.83 0.40
C GLU A 166 -8.01 -16.45 0.85
N LEU A 167 -6.88 -15.77 0.59
CA LEU A 167 -5.57 -16.25 1.00
C LEU A 167 -5.35 -16.04 2.51
N PRO A 168 -4.68 -16.96 3.21
CA PRO A 168 -4.21 -16.71 4.57
C PRO A 168 -3.34 -15.44 4.62
N ALA A 169 -3.48 -14.67 5.70
CA ALA A 169 -2.74 -13.43 5.87
C ALA A 169 -1.22 -13.60 5.73
N GLU A 170 -0.68 -14.72 6.24
CA GLU A 170 0.76 -15.06 6.12
C GLU A 170 1.18 -15.21 4.66
N VAL A 171 0.35 -15.84 3.82
CA VAL A 171 0.63 -16.00 2.39
C VAL A 171 0.57 -14.65 1.70
N LYS A 172 -0.49 -13.86 1.91
CA LYS A 172 -0.59 -12.51 1.36
C LYS A 172 0.62 -11.65 1.76
N ASN A 173 0.99 -11.67 3.05
CA ASN A 173 2.11 -10.89 3.59
C ASN A 173 3.49 -11.36 3.09
N SER A 174 3.60 -12.52 2.44
CA SER A 174 4.83 -12.99 1.81
C SER A 174 4.95 -12.62 0.32
N ILE A 175 3.82 -12.41 -0.37
CA ILE A 175 3.81 -12.21 -1.83
C ILE A 175 3.31 -10.84 -2.28
N SER A 176 2.65 -10.08 -1.41
CA SER A 176 1.99 -8.83 -1.81
C SER A 176 2.99 -7.75 -2.28
N HIS A 177 2.49 -6.80 -3.05
CA HIS A 177 3.20 -5.57 -3.44
C HIS A 177 3.91 -4.90 -2.26
N ARG A 178 3.22 -4.81 -1.10
CA ARG A 178 3.80 -4.23 0.13
C ARG A 178 4.91 -5.12 0.68
N ALA A 179 4.75 -6.45 0.66
CA ALA A 179 5.79 -7.37 1.10
C ALA A 179 7.06 -7.22 0.25
N VAL A 180 6.93 -7.13 -1.07
CA VAL A 180 8.05 -6.92 -2.00
C VAL A 180 8.76 -5.59 -1.71
N ALA A 181 8.00 -4.49 -1.55
CA ALA A 181 8.57 -3.17 -1.24
C ALA A 181 9.28 -3.17 0.13
N MET A 182 8.65 -3.75 1.15
CA MET A 182 9.20 -3.83 2.50
C MET A 182 10.44 -4.73 2.57
N GLN A 183 10.53 -5.80 1.79
CA GLN A 183 11.73 -6.63 1.73
C GLN A 183 12.93 -5.83 1.19
N LYS A 184 12.75 -5.09 0.10
CA LYS A 184 13.79 -4.19 -0.45
C LYS A 184 14.23 -3.15 0.58
N PHE A 185 13.27 -2.58 1.31
CA PHE A 185 13.57 -1.64 2.38
C PHE A 185 14.35 -2.28 3.52
N LYS A 186 13.99 -3.47 3.97
CA LYS A 186 14.72 -4.23 5.00
C LYS A 186 16.16 -4.50 4.56
N ASP A 187 16.35 -4.95 3.33
CA ASP A 187 17.68 -5.25 2.79
C ASP A 187 18.55 -4.00 2.78
N PHE A 188 18.02 -2.85 2.36
CA PHE A 188 18.70 -1.57 2.42
C PHE A 188 19.11 -1.18 3.85
N ILE A 189 18.19 -1.26 4.82
CA ILE A 189 18.50 -0.91 6.22
C ILE A 189 19.61 -1.80 6.78
N ASN A 190 19.65 -3.08 6.44
CA ASN A 190 20.70 -3.97 6.89
C ASN A 190 22.08 -3.53 6.36
N THR A 191 22.17 -3.00 5.13
CA THR A 191 23.44 -2.51 4.57
C THR A 191 23.99 -1.27 5.24
N ILE A 192 23.15 -0.43 5.85
CA ILE A 192 23.57 0.83 6.51
C ILE A 192 23.79 0.65 8.01
N THR A 193 23.58 -0.56 8.54
CA THR A 193 23.69 -0.87 9.98
C THR A 193 24.88 -1.75 10.30
N GLU A 194 25.60 -2.21 9.28
CA GLU A 194 26.93 -2.82 9.37
C GLU A 194 28.02 -1.73 9.35
#